data_abf7370a4c4fbe7008de7710d4681082
#
_entry.id   abf7370a4c4fbe7008de7710d4681082
#
_cell.length_a   1.000
_cell.length_b   1.000
_cell.length_c   1.000
_cell.angle_alpha   90.00
_cell.angle_beta   90.00
_cell.angle_gamma   90.00
#
_symmetry.space_group_name_H-M   'P 1'
#
loop_
_entity.id
_entity.type
_entity.pdbx_description
1 polymer ?
#
loop_
_entity_poly.entity_id
_entity_poly.type
_entity_poly.pdbx_seq_one_letter_code
_entity_poly.pdbx_strand_id
1 'polypeptide(L)'
;MAEKLTHGGGVLYNRKQRGGLMKIALINENSQCAKNEMIYNSLKKVAEKYGHEVLNFGTYNSEDETQLTYVEAGLLTAILLNTKTVDFVVTGCGTGAGAMLAANSFPNVLCGHIVDPSDAYMFMQINDGNAVSFPFAKGFGWGAELNLEYCFNELFAHEAGNGYPKERVIPEQRNKKILDEVKKITHNDMLEIVKNIDQDFLKHTISGKNFKSLFEANCDNSTLSAHIKSLIN
;
A
#
# COMPACT_ATOMS: atom_id res chain seq x y z
N MET A 1 6.09 -13.12 41.85
CA MET A 1 4.72 -12.67 41.65
C MET A 1 4.70 -11.82 40.34
N ALA A 2 4.21 -12.39 39.29
CA ALA A 2 4.09 -11.71 38.01
C ALA A 2 2.59 -11.52 37.73
N GLU A 3 2.11 -10.28 37.81
CA GLU A 3 0.73 -9.95 37.51
C GLU A 3 0.53 -9.92 35.98
N LYS A 4 -0.47 -10.71 35.58
CA LYS A 4 -1.01 -10.72 34.24
C LYS A 4 -1.77 -9.42 33.98
N LEU A 5 -1.32 -8.60 33.05
CA LEU A 5 -2.12 -7.57 32.44
C LEU A 5 -2.80 -8.16 31.20
N THR A 6 -4.04 -8.59 31.37
CA THR A 6 -5.00 -8.84 30.29
C THR A 6 -5.76 -7.56 30.03
N HIS A 7 -5.56 -6.91 28.87
CA HIS A 7 -6.56 -5.99 28.32
C HIS A 7 -6.38 -5.83 26.80
N GLY A 8 -7.50 -5.99 26.08
CA GLY A 8 -7.75 -5.43 24.76
C GLY A 8 -7.24 -6.25 23.58
N GLY A 9 -8.15 -6.95 22.89
CA GLY A 9 -7.91 -7.68 21.66
C GLY A 9 -7.45 -6.81 20.50
N GLY A 10 -6.22 -6.36 20.53
CA GLY A 10 -5.52 -5.86 19.37
C GLY A 10 -5.10 -7.05 18.52
N VAL A 11 -5.64 -7.15 17.32
CA VAL A 11 -5.17 -8.10 16.30
C VAL A 11 -3.69 -7.81 16.11
N LEU A 12 -2.84 -8.60 16.74
CA LEU A 12 -1.44 -8.67 16.39
C LEU A 12 -1.43 -9.01 14.90
N TYR A 13 -0.91 -8.10 14.08
CA TYR A 13 -0.58 -8.38 12.70
C TYR A 13 0.49 -9.48 12.74
N ASN A 14 -0.01 -10.73 12.78
CA ASN A 14 0.85 -11.89 12.76
C ASN A 14 1.37 -11.96 11.34
N ARG A 15 2.54 -11.35 11.12
CA ARG A 15 3.27 -11.50 9.88
C ARG A 15 3.47 -12.99 9.63
N LYS A 16 2.65 -13.56 8.76
CA LYS A 16 3.14 -14.68 7.97
C LYS A 16 4.43 -14.17 7.33
N GLN A 17 5.53 -14.84 7.65
CA GLN A 17 6.78 -14.65 6.91
C GLN A 17 6.41 -14.44 5.44
N ARG A 18 6.90 -13.34 4.82
CA ARG A 18 6.63 -13.03 3.41
C ARG A 18 7.35 -14.04 2.50
N GLY A 19 7.10 -15.32 2.68
CA GLY A 19 7.46 -16.42 1.80
C GLY A 19 6.22 -17.02 1.14
N GLY A 20 5.02 -16.40 1.33
CA GLY A 20 3.77 -16.80 0.72
C GLY A 20 3.34 -15.88 -0.42
N LEU A 21 2.35 -16.34 -1.19
CA LEU A 21 1.68 -15.56 -2.22
C LEU A 21 1.12 -14.25 -1.63
N MET A 22 1.53 -13.10 -2.17
CA MET A 22 0.98 -11.79 -1.84
C MET A 22 0.04 -11.30 -2.94
N LYS A 23 -1.00 -10.57 -2.53
CA LYS A 23 -1.80 -9.73 -3.41
C LYS A 23 -1.27 -8.30 -3.33
N ILE A 24 -0.91 -7.74 -4.47
CA ILE A 24 -0.32 -6.40 -4.60
C ILE A 24 -1.29 -5.51 -5.37
N ALA A 25 -1.69 -4.37 -4.80
CA ALA A 25 -2.44 -3.38 -5.55
C ALA A 25 -1.51 -2.42 -6.28
N LEU A 26 -1.84 -2.09 -7.53
CA LEU A 26 -1.39 -0.87 -8.19
C LEU A 26 -2.49 0.17 -8.07
N ILE A 27 -2.15 1.37 -7.56
CA ILE A 27 -3.05 2.53 -7.48
C ILE A 27 -2.38 3.72 -8.14
N ASN A 28 -2.66 3.93 -9.42
CA ASN A 28 -2.17 5.07 -10.18
C ASN A 28 -3.13 6.25 -10.04
N GLU A 29 -2.64 7.44 -9.73
CA GLU A 29 -3.46 8.64 -9.70
C GLU A 29 -3.65 9.26 -11.10
N ASN A 30 -4.61 10.16 -11.25
CA ASN A 30 -5.08 10.65 -12.54
C ASN A 30 -4.02 11.38 -13.38
N SER A 31 -3.15 12.20 -12.79
CA SER A 31 -2.17 12.97 -13.54
C SER A 31 -1.11 12.09 -14.23
N GLN A 32 -0.98 10.85 -13.82
CA GLN A 32 -0.04 9.87 -14.38
C GLN A 32 -0.74 8.65 -15.00
N CYS A 33 -2.05 8.73 -15.24
CA CYS A 33 -2.86 7.63 -15.76
C CYS A 33 -2.38 7.10 -17.13
N ALA A 34 -1.84 7.95 -17.99
CA ALA A 34 -1.26 7.54 -19.28
C ALA A 34 -0.11 6.52 -19.15
N LYS A 35 0.48 6.37 -17.98
CA LYS A 35 1.55 5.41 -17.70
C LYS A 35 1.06 4.15 -16.99
N ASN A 36 -0.24 4.05 -16.64
CA ASN A 36 -0.79 2.96 -15.87
C ASN A 36 -0.45 1.59 -16.46
N GLU A 37 -0.71 1.39 -17.76
CA GLU A 37 -0.46 0.12 -18.44
C GLU A 37 1.01 -0.30 -18.37
N MET A 38 1.94 0.63 -18.62
CA MET A 38 3.37 0.34 -18.58
C MET A 38 3.82 -0.01 -17.15
N ILE A 39 3.37 0.76 -16.15
CA ILE A 39 3.69 0.50 -14.73
C ILE A 39 3.10 -0.85 -14.30
N TYR A 40 1.83 -1.13 -14.68
CA TYR A 40 1.17 -2.39 -14.37
C TYR A 40 1.91 -3.58 -14.97
N ASN A 41 2.32 -3.51 -16.25
CA ASN A 41 3.03 -4.58 -16.92
C ASN A 41 4.41 -4.83 -16.31
N SER A 42 5.16 -3.78 -15.97
CA SER A 42 6.44 -3.89 -15.27
C SER A 42 6.28 -4.51 -13.88
N LEU A 43 5.27 -4.06 -13.12
CA LEU A 43 4.98 -4.61 -11.79
C LEU A 43 4.57 -6.08 -11.87
N LYS A 44 3.63 -6.41 -12.77
CA LYS A 44 3.12 -7.77 -12.96
C LYS A 44 4.24 -8.74 -13.35
N LYS A 45 5.06 -8.37 -14.33
CA LYS A 45 6.21 -9.16 -14.80
C LYS A 45 7.14 -9.56 -13.65
N VAL A 46 7.44 -8.61 -12.74
CA VAL A 46 8.34 -8.88 -11.61
C VAL A 46 7.60 -9.63 -10.49
N ALA A 47 6.38 -9.25 -10.14
CA ALA A 47 5.60 -9.86 -9.07
C ALA A 47 5.33 -11.36 -9.35
N GLU A 48 4.94 -11.71 -10.58
CA GLU A 48 4.70 -13.09 -11.01
C GLU A 48 5.95 -13.98 -10.90
N LYS A 49 7.15 -13.43 -11.11
CA LYS A 49 8.43 -14.14 -10.92
C LYS A 49 8.59 -14.65 -9.48
N TYR A 50 8.00 -13.94 -8.52
CA TYR A 50 8.01 -14.31 -7.08
C TYR A 50 6.69 -14.97 -6.63
N GLY A 51 5.80 -15.31 -7.57
CA GLY A 51 4.53 -15.96 -7.29
C GLY A 51 3.44 -15.04 -6.74
N HIS A 52 3.56 -13.72 -6.88
CA HIS A 52 2.61 -12.74 -6.38
C HIS A 52 1.55 -12.38 -7.44
N GLU A 53 0.37 -11.97 -6.96
CA GLU A 53 -0.74 -11.50 -7.81
C GLU A 53 -0.79 -9.97 -7.80
N VAL A 54 -1.04 -9.35 -8.96
CA VAL A 54 -1.19 -7.90 -9.08
C VAL A 54 -2.61 -7.53 -9.47
N LEU A 55 -3.25 -6.67 -8.65
CA LEU A 55 -4.59 -6.14 -8.86
C LEU A 55 -4.50 -4.63 -9.17
N ASN A 56 -5.07 -4.19 -10.28
CA ASN A 56 -5.03 -2.78 -10.68
C ASN A 56 -6.30 -2.05 -10.23
N PHE A 57 -6.17 -1.18 -9.23
CA PHE A 57 -7.23 -0.35 -8.66
C PHE A 57 -7.12 1.14 -9.06
N GLY A 58 -6.12 1.50 -9.85
CA GLY A 58 -5.84 2.89 -10.19
C GLY A 58 -6.68 3.44 -11.32
N THR A 59 -6.42 4.69 -11.67
CA THR A 59 -6.91 5.31 -12.90
C THR A 59 -6.12 4.74 -14.09
N TYR A 60 -6.83 4.16 -15.05
CA TYR A 60 -6.21 3.45 -16.18
C TYR A 60 -5.81 4.39 -17.32
N ASN A 61 -6.62 5.41 -17.56
CA ASN A 61 -6.41 6.39 -18.62
C ASN A 61 -7.26 7.65 -18.37
N SER A 62 -7.15 8.64 -19.25
CA SER A 62 -7.87 9.91 -19.15
C SER A 62 -9.38 9.80 -19.42
N GLU A 63 -9.84 8.68 -19.97
CA GLU A 63 -11.26 8.45 -20.30
C GLU A 63 -12.01 7.71 -19.18
N ASP A 64 -11.31 7.30 -18.13
CA ASP A 64 -11.96 6.68 -16.99
C ASP A 64 -12.90 7.69 -16.28
N GLU A 65 -14.11 7.27 -15.97
CA GLU A 65 -15.08 8.10 -15.26
C GLU A 65 -14.58 8.55 -13.89
N THR A 66 -13.84 7.67 -13.20
CA THR A 66 -13.22 7.96 -11.91
C THR A 66 -11.77 8.34 -12.08
N GLN A 67 -11.47 9.61 -11.84
CA GLN A 67 -10.13 10.17 -11.92
C GLN A 67 -9.57 10.37 -10.50
N LEU A 68 -8.90 9.35 -9.95
CA LEU A 68 -8.36 9.39 -8.59
C LEU A 68 -7.26 10.44 -8.46
N THR A 69 -7.40 11.36 -7.51
CA THR A 69 -6.33 12.24 -7.06
C THR A 69 -5.32 11.47 -6.21
N TYR A 70 -4.15 12.06 -5.95
CA TYR A 70 -3.15 11.44 -5.06
C TYR A 70 -3.68 11.29 -3.61
N VAL A 71 -4.62 12.14 -3.18
CA VAL A 71 -5.24 12.05 -1.84
C VAL A 71 -6.17 10.84 -1.78
N GLU A 72 -6.99 10.64 -2.83
CA GLU A 72 -7.84 9.46 -2.97
C GLU A 72 -7.04 8.17 -3.12
N ALA A 73 -5.93 8.19 -3.85
CA ALA A 73 -5.00 7.07 -3.90
C ALA A 73 -4.47 6.69 -2.49
N GLY A 74 -4.24 7.68 -1.63
CA GLY A 74 -3.88 7.46 -0.22
C GLY A 74 -5.00 6.81 0.60
N LEU A 75 -6.24 7.31 0.49
CA LEU A 75 -7.41 6.72 1.15
C LEU A 75 -7.68 5.30 0.65
N LEU A 76 -7.61 5.08 -0.66
CA LEU A 76 -7.80 3.76 -1.27
C LEU A 76 -6.72 2.77 -0.79
N THR A 77 -5.45 3.21 -0.71
CA THR A 77 -4.37 2.41 -0.10
C THR A 77 -4.74 1.93 1.30
N ALA A 78 -5.26 2.83 2.14
CA ALA A 78 -5.65 2.48 3.50
C ALA A 78 -6.85 1.52 3.54
N ILE A 79 -7.88 1.75 2.73
CA ILE A 79 -9.04 0.85 2.64
C ILE A 79 -8.57 -0.57 2.28
N LEU A 80 -7.78 -0.73 1.21
CA LEU A 80 -7.36 -2.04 0.72
C LEU A 80 -6.49 -2.80 1.72
N LEU A 81 -5.57 -2.12 2.42
CA LEU A 81 -4.72 -2.74 3.43
C LEU A 81 -5.48 -3.09 4.72
N ASN A 82 -6.38 -2.20 5.19
CA ASN A 82 -7.13 -2.44 6.43
C ASN A 82 -8.25 -3.47 6.27
N THR A 83 -8.75 -3.69 5.07
CA THR A 83 -9.70 -4.76 4.74
C THR A 83 -9.02 -6.06 4.28
N LYS A 84 -7.70 -6.12 4.32
CA LYS A 84 -6.89 -7.25 3.83
C LYS A 84 -7.22 -7.68 2.41
N THR A 85 -7.75 -6.75 1.62
CA THR A 85 -7.98 -6.96 0.19
C THR A 85 -6.66 -7.24 -0.52
N VAL A 86 -5.60 -6.57 -0.07
CA VAL A 86 -4.22 -6.77 -0.54
C VAL A 86 -3.23 -6.76 0.63
N ASP A 87 -2.04 -7.31 0.38
CA ASP A 87 -0.94 -7.36 1.36
C ASP A 87 0.06 -6.21 1.18
N PHE A 88 0.12 -5.64 -0.02
CA PHE A 88 1.05 -4.58 -0.39
C PHE A 88 0.45 -3.63 -1.42
N VAL A 89 0.85 -2.36 -1.37
CA VAL A 89 0.39 -1.34 -2.34
C VAL A 89 1.56 -0.67 -3.01
N VAL A 90 1.51 -0.60 -4.34
CA VAL A 90 2.34 0.26 -5.18
C VAL A 90 1.47 1.41 -5.66
N THR A 91 1.84 2.63 -5.30
CA THR A 91 1.17 3.86 -5.73
C THR A 91 2.20 4.89 -6.20
N GLY A 92 1.76 6.07 -6.57
CA GLY A 92 2.63 7.17 -6.96
C GLY A 92 1.83 8.35 -7.47
N CYS A 93 2.55 9.45 -7.67
CA CYS A 93 2.05 10.66 -8.31
C CYS A 93 3.18 11.31 -9.09
N GLY A 94 3.02 12.51 -9.58
CA GLY A 94 4.08 13.19 -10.33
C GLY A 94 5.44 13.19 -9.63
N THR A 95 5.48 13.43 -8.33
CA THR A 95 6.71 13.43 -7.52
C THR A 95 6.85 12.23 -6.58
N GLY A 96 5.80 11.45 -6.39
CA GLY A 96 5.71 10.38 -5.39
C GLY A 96 5.48 10.89 -3.96
N ALA A 97 5.89 12.11 -3.64
CA ALA A 97 5.82 12.65 -2.28
C ALA A 97 4.37 12.87 -1.80
N GLY A 98 3.50 13.41 -2.65
CA GLY A 98 2.10 13.65 -2.31
C GLY A 98 1.35 12.36 -1.98
N ALA A 99 1.48 11.34 -2.83
CA ALA A 99 0.85 10.04 -2.61
C ALA A 99 1.40 9.33 -1.35
N MET A 100 2.72 9.45 -1.08
CA MET A 100 3.31 8.95 0.17
C MET A 100 2.71 9.63 1.41
N LEU A 101 2.61 10.96 1.41
CA LEU A 101 2.04 11.73 2.53
C LEU A 101 0.58 11.36 2.76
N ALA A 102 -0.21 11.29 1.67
CA ALA A 102 -1.62 10.91 1.75
C ALA A 102 -1.79 9.49 2.32
N ALA A 103 -1.05 8.51 1.83
CA ALA A 103 -1.11 7.14 2.32
C ALA A 103 -0.72 7.03 3.81
N ASN A 104 0.34 7.72 4.23
CA ASN A 104 0.79 7.72 5.63
C ASN A 104 -0.13 8.47 6.59
N SER A 105 -1.12 9.22 6.10
CA SER A 105 -2.13 9.90 6.93
C SER A 105 -3.16 8.93 7.53
N PHE A 106 -3.11 7.64 7.18
CA PHE A 106 -4.07 6.64 7.63
C PHE A 106 -3.45 5.55 8.51
N PRO A 107 -4.26 4.89 9.38
CA PRO A 107 -3.79 3.80 10.22
C PRO A 107 -3.33 2.59 9.40
N ASN A 108 -2.40 1.83 9.97
CA ASN A 108 -1.87 0.59 9.40
C ASN A 108 -1.20 0.72 8.02
N VAL A 109 -0.94 1.92 7.55
CA VAL A 109 -0.17 2.18 6.33
C VAL A 109 1.22 2.66 6.69
N LEU A 110 2.23 2.03 6.16
CA LEU A 110 3.63 2.47 6.23
C LEU A 110 4.17 2.52 4.80
N CYS A 111 4.12 3.73 4.23
CA CYS A 111 4.44 3.99 2.83
C CYS A 111 5.81 4.66 2.69
N GLY A 112 6.72 4.04 1.94
CA GLY A 112 8.01 4.59 1.58
C GLY A 112 7.98 5.35 0.25
N HIS A 113 8.85 6.35 0.10
CA HIS A 113 9.12 7.01 -1.17
C HIS A 113 10.30 6.31 -1.84
N ILE A 114 10.11 5.78 -3.03
CA ILE A 114 11.10 5.00 -3.76
C ILE A 114 11.45 5.70 -5.07
N VAL A 115 12.72 5.99 -5.24
CA VAL A 115 13.24 6.63 -6.46
C VAL A 115 14.12 5.68 -7.26
N ASP A 116 14.86 4.81 -6.56
CA ASP A 116 15.79 3.87 -7.15
C ASP A 116 15.79 2.50 -6.43
N PRO A 117 16.47 1.49 -6.97
CA PRO A 117 16.51 0.15 -6.36
C PRO A 117 17.11 0.11 -4.95
N SER A 118 18.02 1.00 -4.62
CA SER A 118 18.63 1.05 -3.28
C SER A 118 17.62 1.54 -2.24
N ASP A 119 16.76 2.51 -2.58
CA ASP A 119 15.63 2.93 -1.75
C ASP A 119 14.68 1.75 -1.50
N ALA A 120 14.33 1.01 -2.55
CA ALA A 120 13.43 -0.14 -2.46
C ALA A 120 13.99 -1.21 -1.52
N TYR A 121 15.24 -1.60 -1.70
CA TYR A 121 15.91 -2.57 -0.84
C TYR A 121 15.96 -2.11 0.61
N MET A 122 16.50 -0.91 0.87
CA MET A 122 16.65 -0.39 2.23
C MET A 122 15.31 -0.21 2.94
N PHE A 123 14.30 0.32 2.25
CA PHE A 123 12.97 0.46 2.82
C PHE A 123 12.39 -0.89 3.27
N MET A 124 12.51 -1.93 2.44
CA MET A 124 12.02 -3.25 2.81
C MET A 124 12.83 -3.87 3.94
N GLN A 125 14.16 -3.74 3.94
CA GLN A 125 15.02 -4.35 4.96
C GLN A 125 14.93 -3.65 6.32
N ILE A 126 14.82 -2.30 6.34
CA ILE A 126 14.87 -1.49 7.56
C ILE A 126 13.47 -1.19 8.09
N ASN A 127 12.59 -0.67 7.22
CA ASN A 127 11.30 -0.13 7.62
C ASN A 127 10.19 -1.16 7.53
N ASP A 128 10.33 -2.18 6.69
CA ASP A 128 9.39 -3.27 6.53
C ASP A 128 7.95 -2.76 6.36
N GLY A 129 7.79 -1.79 5.44
CA GLY A 129 6.51 -1.17 5.14
C GLY A 129 5.61 -2.04 4.29
N ASN A 130 4.36 -1.60 4.11
CA ASN A 130 3.33 -2.29 3.34
C ASN A 130 2.81 -1.49 2.14
N ALA A 131 3.40 -0.33 1.88
CA ALA A 131 3.10 0.48 0.69
C ALA A 131 4.36 1.20 0.21
N VAL A 132 4.41 1.51 -1.07
CA VAL A 132 5.46 2.34 -1.68
C VAL A 132 4.84 3.33 -2.65
N SER A 133 5.46 4.51 -2.76
CA SER A 133 5.07 5.57 -3.67
C SER A 133 6.22 5.98 -4.57
N PHE A 134 5.99 5.96 -5.87
CA PHE A 134 6.97 6.28 -6.91
C PHE A 134 6.75 7.66 -7.53
N PRO A 135 7.81 8.36 -7.97
CA PRO A 135 7.71 9.54 -8.81
C PRO A 135 7.45 9.14 -10.27
N PHE A 136 6.19 9.17 -10.69
CA PHE A 136 5.82 8.79 -12.06
C PHE A 136 5.97 9.91 -13.11
N ALA A 137 6.39 11.12 -12.69
CA ALA A 137 6.76 12.21 -13.61
C ALA A 137 8.20 12.67 -13.40
N LYS A 138 8.58 13.01 -12.16
CA LYS A 138 9.92 13.48 -11.83
C LYS A 138 10.94 12.35 -12.04
N GLY A 139 11.92 12.59 -12.94
CA GLY A 139 12.93 11.58 -13.27
C GLY A 139 12.42 10.40 -14.11
N PHE A 140 11.18 10.47 -14.60
CA PHE A 140 10.55 9.43 -15.37
C PHE A 140 10.71 9.71 -16.87
N GLY A 141 11.73 9.13 -17.47
CA GLY A 141 12.10 9.32 -18.86
C GLY A 141 12.43 8.01 -19.57
N TRP A 142 13.32 8.08 -20.54
CA TRP A 142 13.79 6.91 -21.27
C TRP A 142 14.46 5.89 -20.33
N GLY A 143 13.99 4.64 -20.37
CA GLY A 143 14.44 3.57 -19.49
C GLY A 143 13.75 3.55 -18.10
N ALA A 144 12.69 4.35 -17.90
CA ALA A 144 11.98 4.37 -16.62
C ALA A 144 11.37 3.01 -16.24
N GLU A 145 10.91 2.25 -17.24
CA GLU A 145 10.41 0.88 -17.07
C GLU A 145 11.48 -0.06 -16.50
N LEU A 146 12.75 0.10 -16.89
CA LEU A 146 13.85 -0.69 -16.36
C LEU A 146 14.13 -0.34 -14.88
N ASN A 147 14.13 0.96 -14.55
CA ASN A 147 14.27 1.38 -13.15
C ASN A 147 13.14 0.84 -12.29
N LEU A 148 11.88 0.87 -12.77
CA LEU A 148 10.75 0.28 -12.07
C LEU A 148 10.93 -1.24 -11.85
N GLU A 149 11.32 -1.98 -12.89
CA GLU A 149 11.56 -3.42 -12.77
C GLU A 149 12.66 -3.73 -11.75
N TYR A 150 13.73 -2.95 -11.71
CA TYR A 150 14.79 -3.11 -10.70
C TYR A 150 14.28 -2.78 -9.30
N CYS A 151 13.52 -1.70 -9.12
CA CYS A 151 12.91 -1.36 -7.84
C CYS A 151 11.94 -2.47 -7.37
N PHE A 152 11.06 -2.95 -8.25
CA PHE A 152 10.11 -4.03 -7.92
C PHE A 152 10.83 -5.34 -7.58
N ASN A 153 11.95 -5.64 -8.26
CA ASN A 153 12.77 -6.79 -7.90
C ASN A 153 13.28 -6.66 -6.46
N GLU A 154 13.83 -5.51 -6.08
CA GLU A 154 14.33 -5.28 -4.71
C GLU A 154 13.24 -5.27 -3.64
N LEU A 155 12.00 -4.90 -4.00
CA LEU A 155 10.86 -4.98 -3.08
C LEU A 155 10.45 -6.43 -2.77
N PHE A 156 10.58 -7.35 -3.73
CA PHE A 156 10.00 -8.70 -3.63
C PHE A 156 11.00 -9.86 -3.60
N ALA A 157 12.26 -9.65 -3.96
CA ALA A 157 13.27 -10.70 -4.00
C ALA A 157 13.72 -11.20 -2.62
N HIS A 158 13.49 -10.42 -1.56
CA HIS A 158 14.03 -10.67 -0.23
C HIS A 158 12.94 -10.66 0.83
N GLU A 159 13.12 -11.45 1.89
CA GLU A 159 12.32 -11.29 3.10
C GLU A 159 12.54 -9.89 3.68
N ALA A 160 11.44 -9.21 4.05
CA ALA A 160 11.50 -7.88 4.63
C ALA A 160 11.93 -7.91 6.11
N GLY A 161 12.49 -6.81 6.60
CA GLY A 161 12.82 -6.63 8.02
C GLY A 161 14.07 -7.38 8.47
N ASN A 162 14.95 -7.80 7.55
CA ASN A 162 16.21 -8.45 7.86
C ASN A 162 17.36 -7.49 8.19
N GLY A 163 17.08 -6.19 8.22
CA GLY A 163 18.02 -5.13 8.59
C GLY A 163 19.06 -4.80 7.53
N TYR A 164 19.57 -3.55 7.60
CA TYR A 164 20.68 -3.11 6.79
C TYR A 164 21.53 -2.06 7.53
N PRO A 165 22.85 -2.30 7.71
CA PRO A 165 23.51 -3.61 7.50
C PRO A 165 22.95 -4.67 8.47
N LYS A 166 23.22 -5.95 8.24
CA LYS A 166 22.62 -7.07 9.01
C LYS A 166 22.80 -6.98 10.52
N GLU A 167 23.88 -6.36 10.98
CA GLU A 167 24.17 -6.13 12.40
C GLU A 167 23.15 -5.20 13.07
N ARG A 168 22.37 -4.45 12.27
CA ARG A 168 21.33 -3.51 12.73
C ARG A 168 19.95 -4.14 12.84
N VAL A 169 19.75 -5.38 12.44
CA VAL A 169 18.42 -6.03 12.41
C VAL A 169 17.65 -5.90 13.71
N ILE A 170 18.26 -6.15 14.86
CA ILE A 170 17.60 -6.10 16.17
C ILE A 170 17.08 -4.69 16.51
N PRO A 171 17.91 -3.62 16.48
CA PRO A 171 17.43 -2.27 16.76
C PRO A 171 16.41 -1.77 15.72
N GLU A 172 16.52 -2.15 14.47
CA GLU A 172 15.58 -1.73 13.41
C GLU A 172 14.21 -2.40 13.58
N GLN A 173 14.15 -3.70 13.83
CA GLN A 173 12.92 -4.40 14.17
C GLN A 173 12.25 -3.86 15.44
N ARG A 174 13.04 -3.51 16.46
CA ARG A 174 12.52 -2.85 17.66
C ARG A 174 11.89 -1.49 17.32
N ASN A 175 12.58 -0.67 16.53
CA ASN A 175 12.11 0.65 16.13
C ASN A 175 10.83 0.54 15.28
N LYS A 176 10.76 -0.45 14.38
CA LYS A 176 9.55 -0.74 13.60
C LYS A 176 8.35 -1.04 14.51
N LYS A 177 8.53 -1.88 15.54
CA LYS A 177 7.47 -2.17 16.52
C LYS A 177 7.02 -0.92 17.28
N ILE A 178 7.96 -0.08 17.69
CA ILE A 178 7.65 1.20 18.35
C ILE A 178 6.83 2.10 17.43
N LEU A 179 7.22 2.22 16.15
CA LEU A 179 6.50 3.01 15.17
C LEU A 179 5.08 2.50 14.94
N ASP A 180 4.88 1.19 14.90
CA ASP A 180 3.55 0.58 14.79
C ASP A 180 2.67 0.92 16.02
N GLU A 181 3.21 0.89 17.23
CA GLU A 181 2.47 1.28 18.45
C GLU A 181 2.17 2.79 18.47
N VAL A 182 3.11 3.64 18.09
CA VAL A 182 2.87 5.10 17.94
C VAL A 182 1.73 5.34 16.96
N LYS A 183 1.71 4.63 15.85
CA LYS A 183 0.67 4.79 14.82
C LYS A 183 -0.72 4.41 15.35
N LYS A 184 -0.84 3.38 16.16
CA LYS A 184 -2.10 2.99 16.83
C LYS A 184 -2.63 4.06 17.79
N ILE A 185 -1.74 4.85 18.39
CA ILE A 185 -2.12 5.90 19.34
C ILE A 185 -2.48 7.20 18.61
N THR A 186 -1.79 7.50 17.50
CA THR A 186 -1.92 8.77 16.79
C THR A 186 -2.98 8.77 15.70
N HIS A 187 -3.54 7.62 15.34
CA HIS A 187 -4.55 7.49 14.29
C HIS A 187 -5.85 6.89 14.87
N ASN A 188 -6.98 7.38 14.38
CA ASN A 188 -8.27 6.77 14.65
C ASN A 188 -8.39 5.39 13.97
N ASP A 189 -9.34 4.58 14.43
CA ASP A 189 -9.70 3.33 13.74
C ASP A 189 -10.20 3.61 12.32
N MET A 190 -9.85 2.74 11.37
CA MET A 190 -10.20 2.97 9.96
C MET A 190 -11.71 2.99 9.71
N LEU A 191 -12.51 2.21 10.45
CA LEU A 191 -13.97 2.24 10.36
C LEU A 191 -14.53 3.60 10.81
N GLU A 192 -13.99 4.18 11.87
CA GLU A 192 -14.36 5.52 12.32
C GLU A 192 -13.96 6.58 11.29
N ILE A 193 -12.79 6.45 10.66
CA ILE A 193 -12.35 7.36 9.61
C ILE A 193 -13.33 7.34 8.44
N VAL A 194 -13.66 6.18 7.87
CA VAL A 194 -14.54 6.09 6.69
C VAL A 194 -15.98 6.52 6.98
N LYS A 195 -16.44 6.45 8.24
CA LYS A 195 -17.76 6.97 8.63
C LYS A 195 -17.80 8.50 8.78
N ASN A 196 -16.67 9.13 9.12
CA ASN A 196 -16.61 10.56 9.45
C ASN A 196 -15.94 11.43 8.37
N ILE A 197 -15.21 10.82 7.44
CA ILE A 197 -14.65 11.54 6.29
C ILE A 197 -15.77 12.02 5.36
N ASP A 198 -15.50 13.03 4.55
CA ASP A 198 -16.44 13.48 3.52
C ASP A 198 -16.93 12.30 2.68
N GLN A 199 -18.26 12.11 2.62
CA GLN A 199 -18.86 10.91 2.02
C GLN A 199 -18.83 10.94 0.49
N ASP A 200 -18.81 12.11 -0.12
CA ASP A 200 -18.67 12.23 -1.58
C ASP A 200 -17.24 11.91 -2.00
N PHE A 201 -16.26 12.40 -1.22
CA PHE A 201 -14.86 12.01 -1.38
C PHE A 201 -14.64 10.49 -1.22
N LEU A 202 -15.24 9.88 -0.20
CA LEU A 202 -15.15 8.43 0.01
C LEU A 202 -15.78 7.66 -1.15
N LYS A 203 -17.02 8.01 -1.56
CA LYS A 203 -17.72 7.35 -2.66
C LYS A 203 -16.96 7.48 -3.98
N HIS A 204 -16.42 8.67 -4.27
CA HIS A 204 -15.60 8.85 -5.46
C HIS A 204 -14.32 7.97 -5.40
N THR A 205 -13.64 7.89 -4.24
CA THR A 205 -12.47 7.03 -4.05
C THR A 205 -12.73 5.56 -4.38
N ILE A 206 -13.91 5.05 -4.03
CA ILE A 206 -14.30 3.63 -4.22
C ILE A 206 -15.13 3.37 -5.47
N SER A 207 -15.31 4.35 -6.36
CA SER A 207 -16.10 4.21 -7.60
C SER A 207 -15.27 3.77 -8.81
N GLY A 208 -13.96 3.51 -8.64
CA GLY A 208 -13.07 3.11 -9.74
C GLY A 208 -13.59 1.90 -10.51
N LYS A 209 -13.33 1.87 -11.82
CA LYS A 209 -13.87 0.92 -12.82
C LYS A 209 -13.92 -0.55 -12.37
N ASN A 210 -12.88 -1.03 -11.70
CA ASN A 210 -12.78 -2.42 -11.24
C ASN A 210 -12.87 -2.55 -9.72
N PHE A 211 -13.12 -1.44 -9.00
CA PHE A 211 -13.06 -1.48 -7.53
C PHE A 211 -14.04 -2.51 -6.96
N LYS A 212 -15.32 -2.43 -7.32
CA LYS A 212 -16.36 -3.32 -6.77
C LYS A 212 -15.99 -4.79 -6.94
N SER A 213 -15.71 -5.23 -8.15
CA SER A 213 -15.42 -6.64 -8.46
C SER A 213 -14.15 -7.15 -7.76
N LEU A 214 -13.07 -6.36 -7.78
CA LEU A 214 -11.82 -6.74 -7.15
C LEU A 214 -11.91 -6.70 -5.62
N PHE A 215 -12.62 -5.71 -5.06
CA PHE A 215 -12.81 -5.59 -3.62
C PHE A 215 -13.65 -6.75 -3.06
N GLU A 216 -14.83 -7.01 -3.65
CA GLU A 216 -15.73 -8.09 -3.22
C GLU A 216 -15.08 -9.48 -3.27
N ALA A 217 -14.25 -9.72 -4.29
CA ALA A 217 -13.55 -10.99 -4.46
C ALA A 217 -12.40 -11.20 -3.46
N ASN A 218 -11.86 -10.14 -2.87
CA ASN A 218 -10.60 -10.23 -2.14
C ASN A 218 -10.64 -9.73 -0.69
N CYS A 219 -11.60 -8.90 -0.29
CA CYS A 219 -11.64 -8.34 1.06
C CYS A 219 -11.98 -9.40 2.12
N ASP A 220 -11.59 -9.14 3.37
CA ASP A 220 -11.95 -9.97 4.51
C ASP A 220 -13.44 -9.79 4.94
N ASN A 221 -13.85 -10.47 6.00
CA ASN A 221 -15.20 -10.38 6.55
C ASN A 221 -15.29 -9.41 7.75
N SER A 222 -14.45 -8.39 7.80
CA SER A 222 -14.45 -7.38 8.86
C SER A 222 -15.66 -6.45 8.76
N THR A 223 -15.95 -5.74 9.87
CA THR A 223 -16.99 -4.69 9.91
C THR A 223 -16.67 -3.56 8.93
N LEU A 224 -15.38 -3.24 8.76
CA LEU A 224 -14.93 -2.25 7.75
C LEU A 224 -15.28 -2.72 6.34
N SER A 225 -14.97 -3.97 5.98
CA SER A 225 -15.30 -4.54 4.68
C SER A 225 -16.81 -4.54 4.42
N ALA A 226 -17.63 -4.89 5.42
CA ALA A 226 -19.08 -4.85 5.32
C ALA A 226 -19.60 -3.41 5.10
N HIS A 227 -19.01 -2.42 5.78
CA HIS A 227 -19.36 -1.01 5.59
C HIS A 227 -19.03 -0.53 4.18
N ILE A 228 -17.82 -0.79 3.68
CA ILE A 228 -17.45 -0.43 2.30
C ILE A 228 -18.36 -1.10 1.28
N LYS A 229 -18.68 -2.40 1.43
CA LYS A 229 -19.65 -3.11 0.55
C LYS A 229 -21.02 -2.42 0.52
N SER A 230 -21.49 -1.89 1.63
CA SER A 230 -22.78 -1.19 1.68
C SER A 230 -22.79 0.13 0.91
N LEU A 231 -21.64 0.72 0.61
CA LEU A 231 -21.52 1.97 -0.14
C LEU A 231 -21.38 1.77 -1.66
N ILE A 232 -21.03 0.57 -2.12
CA ILE A 232 -20.80 0.24 -3.53
C ILE A 232 -21.93 -0.60 -4.17
N ASN A 233 -23.00 -0.88 -3.41
CA ASN A 233 -24.19 -1.63 -3.86
C ASN A 233 -25.29 -0.73 -4.39
#